data_b49588a3ebe44336511195a09dd96b3f
#
_entry.id   b49588a3ebe44336511195a09dd96b3f
#
_cell.length_a   1.000
_cell.length_b   1.000
_cell.length_c   1.000
_cell.angle_alpha   90.00
_cell.angle_beta   90.00
_cell.angle_gamma   90.00
#
_symmetry.space_group_name_H-M   'P 1'
#
loop_
_entity.id
_entity.type
_entity.pdbx_description
1 polymer ?
#
loop_
_entity_poly.entity_id
_entity_poly.type
_entity_poly.pdbx_seq_one_letter_code
_entity_poly.pdbx_strand_id
1 'polypeptide(L)'
;MSPVAKQAAYIKKKELPSISYKWINWVFPLVVAVAVLFFAQDHLSNPKTLPVNKIRVHGAFVNVDEAMLYRAVSGVVAGGYFNVDVEHVREVVEQLPWVREASVRRVWPDTLSVSVVEQKPVAVSKKLGLINKNGDVFKPLNKRFSATLPVFEGNINLNKMMLEKYFEMNKLLVSIDRKISYLKVDARHAVELKLDNGLKVVLGRENNLHRLERLMLIYGKILASRISDIEVIDLRYTNGMAIGWKKKLNKIKASVDLSGDMKNV
;
A
#
# COMPACT_ATOMS: atom_id res chain seq x y z
N MET A 1 20.14 -90.08 79.00
CA MET A 1 19.98 -88.66 79.18
C MET A 1 20.66 -87.93 77.98
N SER A 2 19.81 -87.41 77.13
CA SER A 2 20.18 -86.83 75.82
C SER A 2 20.37 -85.33 76.01
N PRO A 3 21.39 -84.70 75.41
CA PRO A 3 21.47 -83.22 75.36
C PRO A 3 20.71 -82.69 74.10
N VAL A 4 19.89 -81.73 74.37
CA VAL A 4 19.10 -80.99 73.35
C VAL A 4 20.05 -80.03 72.59
N ALA A 5 20.22 -80.21 71.29
CA ALA A 5 20.94 -79.31 70.37
C ALA A 5 20.13 -78.07 70.13
N LYS A 6 20.64 -76.90 70.55
CA LYS A 6 20.14 -75.55 70.12
C LYS A 6 20.49 -75.26 68.65
N GLN A 7 19.51 -75.30 67.80
CA GLN A 7 19.63 -74.72 66.42
C GLN A 7 19.52 -73.22 66.50
N ALA A 8 20.64 -72.56 66.34
CA ALA A 8 20.68 -71.08 66.12
C ALA A 8 20.22 -70.78 64.72
N ALA A 9 19.04 -70.15 64.53
CA ALA A 9 18.57 -69.66 63.30
C ALA A 9 19.47 -68.53 62.79
N TYR A 10 20.22 -68.79 61.72
CA TYR A 10 21.04 -67.78 61.04
C TYR A 10 20.09 -66.88 60.22
N ILE A 11 19.81 -65.68 60.74
CA ILE A 11 19.06 -64.65 60.01
C ILE A 11 19.99 -64.06 58.94
N LYS A 12 19.78 -64.46 57.66
CA LYS A 12 20.48 -63.95 56.50
C LYS A 12 20.08 -62.48 56.36
N LYS A 13 20.95 -61.56 56.70
CA LYS A 13 20.86 -60.14 56.59
C LYS A 13 20.72 -59.84 55.10
N LYS A 14 19.56 -59.36 54.64
CA LYS A 14 19.29 -58.99 53.25
C LYS A 14 20.11 -57.73 52.94
N GLU A 15 21.19 -57.90 52.18
CA GLU A 15 22.00 -56.75 51.74
C GLU A 15 21.11 -55.92 50.79
N LEU A 16 20.92 -54.65 51.16
CA LEU A 16 20.25 -53.67 50.31
C LEU A 16 21.16 -53.41 49.09
N PRO A 17 20.59 -53.37 47.85
CA PRO A 17 21.36 -53.16 46.68
C PRO A 17 22.11 -51.82 46.80
N SER A 18 23.44 -51.85 46.63
CA SER A 18 24.26 -50.65 46.62
C SER A 18 23.91 -49.85 45.37
N ILE A 19 23.19 -48.76 45.51
CA ILE A 19 22.89 -47.85 44.42
C ILE A 19 24.22 -47.21 44.00
N SER A 20 24.67 -47.57 42.81
CA SER A 20 25.86 -46.99 42.20
C SER A 20 25.56 -45.54 41.80
N TYR A 21 26.02 -44.58 42.56
CA TYR A 21 25.83 -43.15 42.29
C TYR A 21 26.65 -42.61 41.09
N LYS A 22 27.35 -43.48 40.34
CA LYS A 22 28.17 -43.07 39.19
C LYS A 22 27.40 -42.30 38.13
N TRP A 23 26.10 -42.57 37.96
CA TRP A 23 25.25 -41.86 37.02
C TRP A 23 24.98 -40.40 37.42
N ILE A 24 25.07 -40.06 38.71
CA ILE A 24 24.91 -38.69 39.27
C ILE A 24 25.97 -37.76 38.65
N ASN A 25 27.21 -38.22 38.44
CA ASN A 25 28.26 -37.42 37.86
C ASN A 25 28.00 -37.01 36.41
N TRP A 26 27.11 -37.71 35.68
CA TRP A 26 26.70 -37.36 34.37
C TRP A 26 25.35 -36.61 34.30
N VAL A 27 24.42 -36.97 35.19
CA VAL A 27 23.09 -36.33 35.26
C VAL A 27 23.16 -34.96 35.92
N PHE A 28 23.95 -34.80 36.98
CA PHE A 28 24.06 -33.54 37.69
C PHE A 28 24.53 -32.37 36.78
N PRO A 29 25.63 -32.48 36.01
CA PRO A 29 26.04 -31.38 35.12
C PRO A 29 25.01 -31.13 34.01
N LEU A 30 24.31 -32.14 33.54
CA LEU A 30 23.22 -31.97 32.57
C LEU A 30 22.06 -31.17 33.16
N VAL A 31 21.63 -31.50 34.38
CA VAL A 31 20.55 -30.75 35.06
C VAL A 31 20.96 -29.31 35.32
N VAL A 32 22.20 -29.08 35.73
CA VAL A 32 22.74 -27.72 35.96
C VAL A 32 22.77 -26.95 34.61
N ALA A 33 23.22 -27.58 33.51
CA ALA A 33 23.23 -26.96 32.21
C ALA A 33 21.83 -26.56 31.74
N VAL A 34 20.84 -27.46 31.91
CA VAL A 34 19.43 -27.19 31.60
C VAL A 34 18.87 -26.04 32.45
N ALA A 35 19.18 -26.05 33.77
CA ALA A 35 18.75 -25.00 34.69
C ALA A 35 19.38 -23.63 34.30
N VAL A 36 20.67 -23.60 33.94
CA VAL A 36 21.34 -22.38 33.46
C VAL A 36 20.74 -21.89 32.18
N LEU A 37 20.45 -22.77 31.24
CA LEU A 37 19.78 -22.41 29.97
C LEU A 37 18.38 -21.83 30.22
N PHE A 38 17.61 -22.44 31.12
CA PHE A 38 16.26 -21.96 31.48
C PHE A 38 16.34 -20.58 32.17
N PHE A 39 17.25 -20.39 33.12
CA PHE A 39 17.49 -19.09 33.75
C PHE A 39 17.97 -18.03 32.76
N ALA A 40 18.89 -18.40 31.87
CA ALA A 40 19.36 -17.50 30.81
C ALA A 40 18.22 -17.10 29.86
N GLN A 41 17.36 -18.04 29.44
CA GLN A 41 16.22 -17.76 28.63
C GLN A 41 15.21 -16.83 29.31
N ASP A 42 14.86 -17.09 30.56
CA ASP A 42 13.96 -16.24 31.35
C ASP A 42 14.54 -14.83 31.55
N HIS A 43 15.82 -14.73 31.86
CA HIS A 43 16.50 -13.44 32.06
C HIS A 43 16.61 -12.64 30.77
N LEU A 44 16.93 -13.26 29.65
CA LEU A 44 17.02 -12.63 28.30
C LEU A 44 15.63 -12.26 27.76
N SER A 45 14.60 -13.01 28.10
CA SER A 45 13.22 -12.75 27.69
C SER A 45 12.55 -11.64 28.51
N ASN A 46 13.15 -11.24 29.63
CA ASN A 46 12.56 -10.23 30.49
C ASN A 46 12.68 -8.83 29.87
N PRO A 47 11.56 -8.11 29.65
CA PRO A 47 11.55 -6.76 29.08
C PRO A 47 12.43 -5.74 29.80
N LYS A 48 12.64 -5.96 31.13
CA LYS A 48 13.45 -5.06 31.96
C LYS A 48 14.95 -5.26 31.75
N THR A 49 15.39 -6.44 31.29
CA THR A 49 16.80 -6.77 31.13
C THR A 49 17.37 -6.22 29.81
N LEU A 50 16.62 -6.32 28.75
CA LEU A 50 16.99 -5.83 27.39
C LEU A 50 15.83 -5.09 26.77
N PRO A 51 15.54 -3.85 27.20
CA PRO A 51 14.48 -3.06 26.59
C PRO A 51 14.87 -2.62 25.16
N VAL A 52 13.88 -2.43 24.30
CA VAL A 52 14.08 -1.70 23.03
C VAL A 52 14.10 -0.21 23.34
N ASN A 53 15.29 0.39 23.32
CA ASN A 53 15.48 1.80 23.67
C ASN A 53 15.46 2.73 22.44
N LYS A 54 15.76 2.18 21.27
CA LYS A 54 15.92 2.98 20.04
C LYS A 54 15.08 2.42 18.92
N ILE A 55 14.35 3.30 18.26
CA ILE A 55 13.65 3.03 17.00
C ILE A 55 14.37 3.86 15.93
N ARG A 56 14.96 3.19 14.95
CA ARG A 56 15.55 3.84 13.78
C ARG A 56 14.64 3.65 12.59
N VAL A 57 14.20 4.76 12.02
CA VAL A 57 13.37 4.78 10.84
C VAL A 57 14.23 5.11 9.63
N HIS A 58 14.09 4.34 8.55
CA HIS A 58 14.80 4.52 7.30
C HIS A 58 13.81 4.60 6.15
N GLY A 59 13.97 5.58 5.28
CA GLY A 59 13.16 5.76 4.08
C GLY A 59 13.32 7.15 3.51
N ALA A 60 12.95 7.33 2.25
CA ALA A 60 12.81 8.65 1.66
C ALA A 60 11.33 9.06 1.80
N PHE A 61 11.05 9.90 2.79
CA PHE A 61 9.69 10.32 3.12
C PHE A 61 9.39 11.67 2.49
N VAL A 62 8.27 11.74 1.78
CA VAL A 62 7.71 12.99 1.25
C VAL A 62 6.36 13.28 1.91
N ASN A 63 5.55 12.25 2.10
CA ASN A 63 4.19 12.34 2.63
C ASN A 63 4.01 11.55 3.94
N VAL A 64 4.93 10.67 4.28
CA VAL A 64 4.92 9.95 5.57
C VAL A 64 5.42 10.89 6.66
N ASP A 65 4.61 11.08 7.70
CA ASP A 65 5.00 11.80 8.90
C ASP A 65 5.79 10.86 9.82
N GLU A 66 7.08 11.15 10.02
CA GLU A 66 7.95 10.37 10.91
C GLU A 66 7.40 10.30 12.34
N ALA A 67 6.78 11.36 12.84
CA ALA A 67 6.19 11.37 14.17
C ALA A 67 4.99 10.42 14.28
N MET A 68 4.20 10.30 13.20
CA MET A 68 3.10 9.34 13.13
C MET A 68 3.62 7.90 13.11
N LEU A 69 4.67 7.66 12.35
CA LEU A 69 5.31 6.35 12.24
C LEU A 69 5.95 5.94 13.58
N TYR A 70 6.67 6.86 14.21
CA TYR A 70 7.25 6.62 15.54
C TYR A 70 6.17 6.30 16.59
N ARG A 71 5.05 7.03 16.59
CA ARG A 71 3.93 6.76 17.50
C ARG A 71 3.29 5.40 17.24
N ALA A 72 3.11 5.02 15.98
CA ALA A 72 2.56 3.72 15.63
C ALA A 72 3.44 2.57 16.11
N VAL A 73 4.75 2.68 15.88
CA VAL A 73 5.73 1.67 16.33
C VAL A 73 5.83 1.62 17.86
N SER A 74 6.00 2.77 18.54
CA SER A 74 6.14 2.81 20.00
C SER A 74 4.89 2.32 20.73
N GLY A 75 3.71 2.44 20.13
CA GLY A 75 2.46 1.94 20.72
C GLY A 75 2.33 0.42 20.74
N VAL A 76 3.09 -0.30 19.91
CA VAL A 76 3.04 -1.77 19.80
C VAL A 76 4.34 -2.47 20.21
N VAL A 77 5.42 -1.71 20.43
CA VAL A 77 6.67 -2.26 20.99
C VAL A 77 6.47 -2.49 22.49
N ALA A 78 5.83 -3.62 22.81
CA ALA A 78 5.69 -4.10 24.18
C ALA A 78 6.61 -5.30 24.35
N GLY A 79 7.53 -5.24 25.31
CA GLY A 79 8.41 -6.34 25.63
C GLY A 79 9.89 -6.01 25.44
N GLY A 80 10.77 -7.00 25.76
CA GLY A 80 12.21 -6.90 25.57
C GLY A 80 12.61 -7.14 24.12
N TYR A 81 13.87 -6.86 23.84
CA TYR A 81 14.49 -7.01 22.52
C TYR A 81 14.21 -8.36 21.82
N PHE A 82 14.16 -9.46 22.59
CA PHE A 82 13.90 -10.79 22.03
C PHE A 82 12.40 -11.09 21.83
N ASN A 83 11.53 -10.45 22.62
CA ASN A 83 10.11 -10.74 22.63
C ASN A 83 9.28 -9.79 21.76
N VAL A 84 9.88 -8.70 21.24
CA VAL A 84 9.15 -7.80 20.35
C VAL A 84 8.71 -8.56 19.10
N ASP A 85 7.41 -8.53 18.81
CA ASP A 85 6.84 -9.11 17.60
C ASP A 85 7.09 -8.16 16.43
N VAL A 86 8.14 -8.45 15.66
CA VAL A 86 8.53 -7.62 14.50
C VAL A 86 7.51 -7.70 13.36
N GLU A 87 6.79 -8.83 13.27
CA GLU A 87 5.75 -9.01 12.25
C GLU A 87 4.53 -8.14 12.58
N HIS A 88 4.09 -8.15 13.82
CA HIS A 88 3.02 -7.27 14.27
C HIS A 88 3.37 -5.78 14.11
N VAL A 89 4.61 -5.40 14.43
CA VAL A 89 5.09 -4.02 14.18
C VAL A 89 5.04 -3.69 12.69
N ARG A 90 5.46 -4.62 11.82
CA ARG A 90 5.39 -4.45 10.36
C ARG A 90 3.96 -4.22 9.89
N GLU A 91 3.03 -5.06 10.33
CA GLU A 91 1.61 -4.93 9.97
C GLU A 91 1.02 -3.58 10.38
N VAL A 92 1.31 -3.13 11.60
CA VAL A 92 0.83 -1.82 12.11
C VAL A 92 1.40 -0.66 11.28
N VAL A 93 2.67 -0.73 10.89
CA VAL A 93 3.30 0.27 10.04
C VAL A 93 2.69 0.26 8.63
N GLU A 94 2.41 -0.91 8.06
CA GLU A 94 1.78 -1.05 6.74
C GLU A 94 0.31 -0.59 6.69
N GLN A 95 -0.36 -0.50 7.84
CA GLN A 95 -1.69 0.11 7.93
C GLN A 95 -1.68 1.64 7.76
N LEU A 96 -0.52 2.28 7.86
CA LEU A 96 -0.41 3.72 7.62
C LEU A 96 -0.66 4.04 6.14
N PRO A 97 -1.53 5.00 5.83
CA PRO A 97 -2.02 5.21 4.46
C PRO A 97 -0.94 5.46 3.41
N TRP A 98 0.16 6.09 3.80
CA TRP A 98 1.27 6.40 2.90
C TRP A 98 2.35 5.32 2.84
N VAL A 99 2.23 4.27 3.63
CA VAL A 99 3.16 3.14 3.62
C VAL A 99 2.70 2.11 2.61
N ARG A 100 3.58 1.76 1.67
CA ARG A 100 3.35 0.68 0.72
C ARG A 100 3.85 -0.65 1.25
N GLU A 101 5.00 -0.62 1.91
CA GLU A 101 5.70 -1.80 2.39
C GLU A 101 6.61 -1.38 3.54
N ALA A 102 6.67 -2.18 4.57
CA ALA A 102 7.56 -1.99 5.68
C ALA A 102 8.42 -3.24 5.91
N SER A 103 9.65 -3.03 6.35
CA SER A 103 10.55 -4.09 6.80
C SER A 103 11.05 -3.73 8.19
N VAL A 104 10.83 -4.63 9.13
CA VAL A 104 11.20 -4.43 10.54
C VAL A 104 12.23 -5.47 10.92
N ARG A 105 13.33 -5.03 11.51
CA ARG A 105 14.39 -5.92 12.00
C ARG A 105 14.96 -5.46 13.32
N ARG A 106 15.36 -6.42 14.13
CA ARG A 106 16.09 -6.16 15.36
C ARG A 106 17.56 -5.90 15.03
N VAL A 107 18.12 -4.86 15.63
CA VAL A 107 19.56 -4.52 15.55
C VAL A 107 20.12 -4.50 16.95
N TRP A 108 21.02 -5.43 17.20
CA TRP A 108 21.63 -5.58 18.53
C TRP A 108 22.35 -4.28 18.96
N PRO A 109 22.35 -3.89 20.28
CA PRO A 109 21.76 -4.61 21.40
C PRO A 109 20.31 -4.23 21.74
N ASP A 110 19.80 -3.04 21.34
CA ASP A 110 18.59 -2.43 21.89
C ASP A 110 17.75 -1.68 20.83
N THR A 111 18.03 -1.90 19.56
CA THR A 111 17.50 -1.08 18.47
C THR A 111 16.52 -1.87 17.59
N LEU A 112 15.38 -1.26 17.28
CA LEU A 112 14.47 -1.71 16.23
C LEU A 112 14.67 -0.84 14.99
N SER A 113 15.03 -1.46 13.87
CA SER A 113 15.21 -0.76 12.59
C SER A 113 13.97 -1.00 11.72
N VAL A 114 13.29 0.08 11.35
CA VAL A 114 12.08 0.09 10.53
C VAL A 114 12.42 0.76 9.21
N SER A 115 12.39 0.00 8.12
CA SER A 115 12.57 0.53 6.76
C SER A 115 11.22 0.59 6.07
N VAL A 116 10.87 1.76 5.53
CA VAL A 116 9.56 2.02 4.93
C VAL A 116 9.72 2.44 3.49
N VAL A 117 8.90 1.88 2.62
CA VAL A 117 8.73 2.29 1.23
C VAL A 117 7.41 3.04 1.11
N GLU A 118 7.48 4.29 0.66
CA GLU A 118 6.31 5.16 0.53
C GLU A 118 5.47 4.81 -0.69
N GLN A 119 4.15 4.99 -0.58
CA GLN A 119 3.19 4.93 -1.68
C GLN A 119 3.47 6.04 -2.69
N LYS A 120 3.51 5.71 -3.97
CA LYS A 120 3.62 6.69 -5.07
C LYS A 120 2.30 6.70 -5.85
N PRO A 121 1.49 7.74 -5.71
CA PRO A 121 0.24 7.86 -6.44
C PRO A 121 0.50 8.12 -7.92
N VAL A 122 -0.26 7.48 -8.79
CA VAL A 122 -0.22 7.62 -10.24
C VAL A 122 -1.53 8.21 -10.77
N ALA A 123 -2.63 7.94 -10.09
CA ALA A 123 -3.95 8.43 -10.46
C ALA A 123 -4.80 8.68 -9.20
N VAL A 124 -5.88 9.41 -9.39
CA VAL A 124 -6.93 9.63 -8.39
C VAL A 124 -8.15 8.82 -8.78
N SER A 125 -8.62 7.92 -7.94
CA SER A 125 -9.93 7.31 -8.12
C SER A 125 -11.02 8.31 -7.78
N LYS A 126 -11.99 8.51 -8.66
CA LYS A 126 -13.10 9.47 -8.46
C LYS A 126 -13.89 9.25 -7.16
N LYS A 127 -13.92 8.00 -6.67
CA LYS A 127 -14.74 7.61 -5.50
C LYS A 127 -13.94 7.11 -4.31
N LEU A 128 -12.73 6.56 -4.53
CA LEU A 128 -12.12 5.67 -3.56
C LEU A 128 -10.84 6.23 -2.90
N GLY A 129 -10.10 7.12 -3.54
CA GLY A 129 -8.83 7.64 -3.03
C GLY A 129 -7.75 7.73 -4.10
N LEU A 130 -6.50 7.51 -3.73
CA LEU A 130 -5.37 7.48 -4.65
C LEU A 130 -5.11 6.06 -5.16
N ILE A 131 -4.59 5.96 -6.37
CA ILE A 131 -4.20 4.69 -7.00
C ILE A 131 -2.68 4.70 -7.18
N ASN A 132 -2.02 3.66 -6.67
CA ASN A 132 -0.58 3.45 -6.86
C ASN A 132 -0.28 2.77 -8.20
N LYS A 133 1.01 2.59 -8.52
CA LYS A 133 1.47 1.95 -9.75
C LYS A 133 1.02 0.48 -9.93
N ASN A 134 0.62 -0.18 -8.84
CA ASN A 134 0.16 -1.57 -8.87
C ASN A 134 -1.36 -1.67 -9.09
N GLY A 135 -2.08 -0.54 -9.03
CA GLY A 135 -3.54 -0.51 -9.10
C GLY A 135 -4.25 -0.55 -7.74
N ASP A 136 -3.47 -0.59 -6.64
CA ASP A 136 -4.04 -0.60 -5.29
C ASP A 136 -4.54 0.78 -4.92
N VAL A 137 -5.66 0.81 -4.19
CA VAL A 137 -6.25 2.06 -3.71
C VAL A 137 -5.83 2.31 -2.27
N PHE A 138 -5.36 3.51 -1.99
CA PHE A 138 -5.07 3.96 -0.64
C PHE A 138 -5.70 5.33 -0.35
N LYS A 139 -6.01 5.59 0.93
CA LYS A 139 -6.74 6.79 1.36
C LYS A 139 -5.90 7.56 2.37
N PRO A 140 -5.09 8.51 1.95
CA PRO A 140 -4.35 9.35 2.88
C PRO A 140 -5.30 10.30 3.63
N LEU A 141 -4.95 10.59 4.88
CA LEU A 141 -5.73 11.50 5.75
C LEU A 141 -5.74 12.93 5.20
N ASN A 142 -4.64 13.37 4.61
CA ASN A 142 -4.51 14.71 4.04
C ASN A 142 -4.83 14.69 2.54
N LYS A 143 -5.88 15.40 2.15
CA LYS A 143 -6.35 15.50 0.75
C LYS A 143 -5.51 16.46 -0.11
N ARG A 144 -4.27 16.74 0.21
CA ARG A 144 -3.38 17.53 -0.65
C ARG A 144 -2.86 16.68 -1.79
N PHE A 145 -3.74 16.36 -2.76
CA PHE A 145 -3.32 15.67 -3.97
C PHE A 145 -2.84 16.69 -4.99
N SER A 146 -1.79 16.34 -5.70
CA SER A 146 -1.36 17.13 -6.83
C SER A 146 -2.49 17.19 -7.86
N ALA A 147 -2.93 18.39 -8.21
CA ALA A 147 -3.91 18.64 -9.29
C ALA A 147 -3.45 18.11 -10.66
N THR A 148 -2.24 17.57 -10.73
CA THR A 148 -1.60 17.04 -11.94
C THR A 148 -1.90 15.56 -12.21
N LEU A 149 -2.46 14.83 -11.24
CA LEU A 149 -2.76 13.40 -11.43
C LEU A 149 -4.05 13.20 -12.22
N PRO A 150 -4.08 12.21 -13.13
CA PRO A 150 -5.31 11.86 -13.86
C PRO A 150 -6.37 11.28 -12.92
N VAL A 151 -7.63 11.54 -13.23
CA VAL A 151 -8.76 10.99 -12.49
C VAL A 151 -9.28 9.75 -13.20
N PHE A 152 -9.40 8.63 -12.45
CA PHE A 152 -9.96 7.38 -12.94
C PHE A 152 -11.37 7.18 -12.41
N GLU A 153 -12.28 6.82 -13.30
CA GLU A 153 -13.65 6.42 -12.97
C GLU A 153 -13.95 5.03 -13.52
N GLY A 154 -14.15 4.07 -12.61
CA GLY A 154 -14.41 2.68 -12.97
C GLY A 154 -14.59 1.81 -11.73
N ASN A 155 -14.71 0.50 -11.95
CA ASN A 155 -14.69 -0.48 -10.88
C ASN A 155 -13.25 -0.64 -10.35
N ILE A 156 -13.10 -0.81 -9.04
CA ILE A 156 -11.79 -0.99 -8.38
C ILE A 156 -11.00 -2.17 -8.99
N ASN A 157 -11.67 -3.25 -9.33
CA ASN A 157 -11.04 -4.43 -9.93
C ASN A 157 -10.46 -4.17 -11.33
N LEU A 158 -10.81 -3.05 -11.96
CA LEU A 158 -10.30 -2.64 -13.26
C LEU A 158 -9.11 -1.69 -13.16
N ASN A 159 -8.69 -1.27 -11.96
CA ASN A 159 -7.64 -0.26 -11.80
C ASN A 159 -6.33 -0.65 -12.50
N LYS A 160 -5.91 -1.91 -12.39
CA LYS A 160 -4.68 -2.39 -13.04
C LYS A 160 -4.79 -2.27 -14.56
N MET A 161 -5.89 -2.75 -15.14
CA MET A 161 -6.17 -2.63 -16.57
C MET A 161 -6.29 -1.16 -17.01
N MET A 162 -6.91 -0.31 -16.19
CA MET A 162 -7.01 1.13 -16.46
C MET A 162 -5.63 1.80 -16.47
N LEU A 163 -4.73 1.43 -15.57
CA LEU A 163 -3.35 1.91 -15.56
C LEU A 163 -2.58 1.48 -16.81
N GLU A 164 -2.66 0.22 -17.19
CA GLU A 164 -2.04 -0.30 -18.41
C GLU A 164 -2.51 0.50 -19.63
N LYS A 165 -3.83 0.62 -19.81
CA LYS A 165 -4.42 1.44 -20.90
C LYS A 165 -4.00 2.91 -20.83
N TYR A 166 -3.98 3.50 -19.63
CA TYR A 166 -3.55 4.88 -19.44
C TYR A 166 -2.13 5.10 -19.93
N PHE A 167 -1.19 4.24 -19.53
CA PHE A 167 0.21 4.40 -19.94
C PHE A 167 0.40 4.17 -21.44
N GLU A 168 -0.26 3.17 -22.03
CA GLU A 168 -0.20 2.89 -23.47
C GLU A 168 -0.77 4.06 -24.28
N MET A 169 -1.97 4.52 -23.94
CA MET A 169 -2.61 5.63 -24.64
C MET A 169 -1.85 6.95 -24.45
N ASN A 170 -1.30 7.19 -23.26
CA ASN A 170 -0.57 8.41 -22.98
C ASN A 170 0.74 8.50 -23.78
N LYS A 171 1.40 7.35 -24.07
CA LYS A 171 2.57 7.30 -24.97
C LYS A 171 2.21 7.81 -26.39
N LEU A 172 1.04 7.47 -26.91
CA LEU A 172 0.59 7.95 -28.22
C LEU A 172 0.33 9.46 -28.20
N LEU A 173 -0.25 9.96 -27.11
CA LEU A 173 -0.61 11.37 -26.97
C LEU A 173 0.58 12.32 -26.85
N VAL A 174 1.77 11.80 -26.46
CA VAL A 174 3.01 12.59 -26.44
C VAL A 174 3.31 13.22 -27.81
N SER A 175 2.97 12.53 -28.91
CA SER A 175 3.19 13.03 -30.29
C SER A 175 2.44 14.33 -30.61
N ILE A 176 1.40 14.65 -29.86
CA ILE A 176 0.59 15.87 -30.01
C ILE A 176 0.68 16.78 -28.77
N ASP A 177 1.64 16.54 -27.89
CA ASP A 177 1.84 17.28 -26.63
C ASP A 177 0.56 17.35 -25.78
N ARG A 178 -0.09 16.19 -25.57
CA ARG A 178 -1.29 16.07 -24.76
C ARG A 178 -1.17 14.93 -23.76
N LYS A 179 -1.94 15.06 -22.68
CA LYS A 179 -2.00 14.07 -21.60
C LYS A 179 -3.46 13.74 -21.28
N ILE A 180 -3.69 12.53 -20.78
CA ILE A 180 -4.99 12.14 -20.25
C ILE A 180 -5.16 12.75 -18.86
N SER A 181 -6.18 13.60 -18.69
CA SER A 181 -6.58 14.15 -17.39
C SER A 181 -7.68 13.34 -16.71
N TYR A 182 -8.44 12.58 -17.49
CA TYR A 182 -9.53 11.76 -16.98
C TYR A 182 -9.70 10.51 -17.86
N LEU A 183 -9.85 9.35 -17.21
CA LEU A 183 -10.09 8.06 -17.85
C LEU A 183 -11.29 7.39 -17.20
N LYS A 184 -12.29 7.03 -18.00
CA LYS A 184 -13.45 6.28 -17.55
C LYS A 184 -13.53 4.95 -18.27
N VAL A 185 -13.79 3.89 -17.49
CA VAL A 185 -14.13 2.56 -17.99
C VAL A 185 -15.45 2.15 -17.35
N ASP A 186 -16.47 1.96 -18.16
CA ASP A 186 -17.78 1.56 -17.69
C ASP A 186 -17.89 0.05 -17.40
N ALA A 187 -19.06 -0.40 -16.92
CA ALA A 187 -19.31 -1.81 -16.61
C ALA A 187 -19.25 -2.73 -17.84
N ARG A 188 -19.36 -2.17 -19.06
CA ARG A 188 -19.23 -2.89 -20.31
C ARG A 188 -17.83 -2.79 -20.92
N HIS A 189 -16.87 -2.28 -20.14
CA HIS A 189 -15.49 -2.02 -20.54
C HIS A 189 -15.33 -0.99 -21.67
N ALA A 190 -16.34 -0.14 -21.90
CA ALA A 190 -16.19 0.97 -22.83
C ALA A 190 -15.33 2.07 -22.22
N VAL A 191 -14.39 2.58 -23.02
CA VAL A 191 -13.39 3.56 -22.63
C VAL A 191 -13.77 4.94 -23.14
N GLU A 192 -13.77 5.91 -22.23
CA GLU A 192 -13.84 7.35 -22.50
C GLU A 192 -12.64 8.02 -21.83
N LEU A 193 -12.08 9.03 -22.46
CA LEU A 193 -11.03 9.84 -21.87
C LEU A 193 -11.27 11.33 -22.08
N LYS A 194 -10.69 12.16 -21.22
CA LYS A 194 -10.53 13.59 -21.45
C LYS A 194 -9.05 13.93 -21.46
N LEU A 195 -8.66 14.75 -22.40
CA LEU A 195 -7.33 15.31 -22.47
C LEU A 195 -7.20 16.52 -21.50
N ASP A 196 -5.98 16.97 -21.29
CA ASP A 196 -5.61 18.13 -20.47
C ASP A 196 -6.24 19.44 -20.95
N ASN A 197 -6.51 19.56 -22.26
CA ASN A 197 -7.23 20.69 -22.89
C ASN A 197 -8.76 20.60 -22.79
N GLY A 198 -9.29 19.57 -22.11
CA GLY A 198 -10.72 19.34 -21.90
C GLY A 198 -11.42 18.59 -23.04
N LEU A 199 -10.74 18.24 -24.14
CA LEU A 199 -11.32 17.46 -25.23
C LEU A 199 -11.74 16.07 -24.74
N LYS A 200 -13.01 15.71 -24.92
CA LYS A 200 -13.53 14.39 -24.64
C LYS A 200 -13.33 13.48 -25.86
N VAL A 201 -12.82 12.25 -25.63
CA VAL A 201 -12.66 11.23 -26.68
C VAL A 201 -13.35 9.96 -26.24
N VAL A 202 -14.26 9.45 -27.08
CA VAL A 202 -15.01 8.22 -26.84
C VAL A 202 -14.41 7.12 -27.71
N LEU A 203 -13.81 6.12 -27.08
CA LEU A 203 -13.11 5.02 -27.74
C LEU A 203 -13.97 3.76 -27.86
N GLY A 204 -14.91 3.54 -26.93
CA GLY A 204 -15.72 2.32 -26.88
C GLY A 204 -15.00 1.13 -26.25
N ARG A 205 -15.44 -0.11 -26.56
CA ARG A 205 -14.95 -1.33 -25.89
C ARG A 205 -13.66 -1.89 -26.48
N GLU A 206 -13.56 -1.91 -27.78
CA GLU A 206 -12.55 -2.68 -28.52
C GLU A 206 -11.62 -1.75 -29.29
N ASN A 207 -10.41 -2.23 -29.58
CA ASN A 207 -9.45 -1.56 -30.45
C ASN A 207 -9.11 -0.11 -30.00
N ASN A 208 -9.11 0.15 -28.70
CA ASN A 208 -8.94 1.51 -28.15
C ASN A 208 -7.67 2.19 -28.66
N LEU A 209 -6.53 1.48 -28.67
CA LEU A 209 -5.25 2.00 -29.14
C LEU A 209 -5.31 2.35 -30.63
N HIS A 210 -5.78 1.42 -31.48
CA HIS A 210 -5.88 1.65 -32.92
C HIS A 210 -6.81 2.82 -33.25
N ARG A 211 -7.91 2.97 -32.51
CA ARG A 211 -8.82 4.13 -32.67
C ARG A 211 -8.12 5.44 -32.27
N LEU A 212 -7.33 5.41 -31.22
CA LEU A 212 -6.56 6.58 -30.79
C LEU A 212 -5.45 6.90 -31.80
N GLU A 213 -4.73 5.91 -32.33
CA GLU A 213 -3.74 6.10 -33.41
C GLU A 213 -4.36 6.77 -34.64
N ARG A 214 -5.54 6.33 -35.04
CA ARG A 214 -6.28 6.95 -36.15
C ARG A 214 -6.61 8.44 -35.86
N LEU A 215 -6.94 8.77 -34.62
CA LEU A 215 -7.12 10.17 -34.22
C LEU A 215 -5.80 10.95 -34.35
N MET A 216 -4.66 10.36 -33.94
CA MET A 216 -3.35 11.03 -34.02
C MET A 216 -2.97 11.40 -35.46
N LEU A 217 -3.27 10.53 -36.43
CA LEU A 217 -2.97 10.79 -37.84
C LEU A 217 -3.63 12.06 -38.39
N ILE A 218 -4.81 12.41 -37.88
CA ILE A 218 -5.59 13.56 -38.37
C ILE A 218 -5.55 14.74 -37.39
N TYR A 219 -5.18 14.52 -36.15
CA TYR A 219 -5.17 15.57 -35.12
C TYR A 219 -4.31 16.78 -35.53
N GLY A 220 -3.06 16.54 -35.91
CA GLY A 220 -2.12 17.60 -36.32
C GLY A 220 -2.49 18.27 -37.62
N LYS A 221 -3.04 17.54 -38.58
CA LYS A 221 -3.28 18.04 -39.94
C LYS A 221 -4.61 18.79 -40.09
N ILE A 222 -5.64 18.34 -39.40
CA ILE A 222 -7.03 18.81 -39.68
C ILE A 222 -7.67 19.42 -38.43
N LEU A 223 -7.43 18.84 -37.26
CA LEU A 223 -8.13 19.21 -36.01
C LEU A 223 -7.43 20.28 -35.21
N ALA A 224 -6.09 20.40 -35.29
CA ALA A 224 -5.31 21.26 -34.41
C ALA A 224 -5.77 22.72 -34.44
N SER A 225 -6.13 23.26 -35.61
CA SER A 225 -6.58 24.66 -35.77
C SER A 225 -7.98 24.92 -35.20
N ARG A 226 -8.80 23.90 -35.04
CA ARG A 226 -10.19 24.01 -34.56
C ARG A 226 -10.45 23.24 -33.26
N ILE A 227 -9.44 22.71 -32.63
CA ILE A 227 -9.57 21.86 -31.45
C ILE A 227 -10.25 22.59 -30.29
N SER A 228 -10.06 23.91 -30.18
CA SER A 228 -10.73 24.76 -29.20
C SER A 228 -12.25 24.74 -29.29
N ASP A 229 -12.78 24.53 -30.49
CA ASP A 229 -14.23 24.54 -30.77
C ASP A 229 -14.86 23.15 -30.60
N ILE A 230 -14.03 22.12 -30.48
CA ILE A 230 -14.49 20.73 -30.34
C ILE A 230 -14.74 20.39 -28.87
N GLU A 231 -15.88 19.81 -28.58
CA GLU A 231 -16.24 19.31 -27.25
C GLU A 231 -15.93 17.82 -27.10
N VAL A 232 -16.31 17.02 -28.13
CA VAL A 232 -16.19 15.57 -28.10
C VAL A 232 -15.84 15.01 -29.48
N ILE A 233 -14.99 13.97 -29.50
CA ILE A 233 -14.71 13.15 -30.66
C ILE A 233 -15.10 11.72 -30.34
N ASP A 234 -16.04 11.16 -31.12
CA ASP A 234 -16.49 9.78 -31.02
C ASP A 234 -15.81 8.92 -32.08
N LEU A 235 -14.98 7.99 -31.66
CA LEU A 235 -14.17 7.09 -32.49
C LEU A 235 -14.75 5.68 -32.60
N ARG A 236 -15.96 5.45 -32.11
CA ARG A 236 -16.57 4.12 -32.13
C ARG A 236 -16.90 3.62 -33.58
N TYR A 237 -17.01 4.52 -34.50
CA TYR A 237 -17.26 4.19 -35.91
C TYR A 237 -16.06 3.53 -36.59
N THR A 238 -16.31 2.51 -37.41
CA THR A 238 -15.25 1.71 -38.01
C THR A 238 -14.38 2.52 -38.99
N ASN A 239 -15.01 3.32 -39.85
CA ASN A 239 -14.32 4.03 -40.94
C ASN A 239 -14.36 5.56 -40.80
N GLY A 240 -14.66 6.08 -39.59
CA GLY A 240 -14.81 7.52 -39.41
C GLY A 240 -14.80 7.94 -37.95
N MET A 241 -15.18 9.17 -37.71
CA MET A 241 -15.42 9.73 -36.39
C MET A 241 -16.58 10.73 -36.46
N ALA A 242 -17.28 10.89 -35.35
CA ALA A 242 -18.21 11.98 -35.17
C ALA A 242 -17.61 13.08 -34.31
N ILE A 243 -17.79 14.33 -34.68
CA ILE A 243 -17.27 15.49 -33.95
C ILE A 243 -18.46 16.27 -33.41
N GLY A 244 -18.49 16.41 -32.09
CA GLY A 244 -19.41 17.30 -31.39
C GLY A 244 -18.73 18.64 -31.12
N TRP A 245 -19.36 19.70 -31.59
CA TRP A 245 -18.87 21.06 -31.42
C TRP A 245 -19.37 21.69 -30.10
N LYS A 246 -18.57 22.54 -29.49
CA LYS A 246 -19.02 23.34 -28.35
C LYS A 246 -20.16 24.27 -28.79
N LYS A 247 -21.24 24.32 -28.01
CA LYS A 247 -22.31 25.30 -28.24
C LYS A 247 -21.71 26.69 -28.02
N LYS A 248 -21.69 27.54 -29.06
CA LYS A 248 -21.41 28.97 -28.90
C LYS A 248 -22.51 29.52 -28.00
N LEU A 249 -22.18 29.85 -26.74
CA LEU A 249 -23.05 30.68 -25.92
C LEU A 249 -23.19 32.00 -26.65
N ASN A 250 -24.37 32.27 -27.22
CA ASN A 250 -24.71 33.58 -27.78
C ASN A 250 -24.58 34.60 -26.63
N LYS A 251 -23.47 35.33 -26.58
CA LYS A 251 -23.32 36.56 -25.80
C LYS A 251 -24.18 37.67 -26.41
N ILE A 252 -25.46 37.43 -26.63
CA ILE A 252 -26.40 38.43 -27.04
C ILE A 252 -27.63 38.30 -26.14
N LYS A 253 -27.52 38.83 -24.92
CA LYS A 253 -28.62 39.29 -24.05
C LYS A 253 -28.06 39.92 -22.75
N ALA A 254 -27.26 40.96 -22.89
CA ALA A 254 -26.90 41.80 -21.74
C ALA A 254 -26.53 43.23 -22.19
N SER A 255 -27.19 43.72 -23.23
CA SER A 255 -27.03 45.13 -23.65
C SER A 255 -28.33 45.75 -24.17
N VAL A 256 -29.48 45.32 -23.66
CA VAL A 256 -30.73 46.04 -23.83
C VAL A 256 -31.45 45.95 -22.49
N ASP A 257 -31.24 46.92 -21.62
CA ASP A 257 -32.22 47.54 -20.71
C ASP A 257 -31.48 48.46 -19.71
N LEU A 258 -30.91 49.55 -20.20
CA LEU A 258 -30.54 50.70 -19.36
C LEU A 258 -30.75 52.04 -20.13
N SER A 259 -31.84 52.12 -20.92
CA SER A 259 -32.24 53.42 -21.48
C SER A 259 -33.76 53.49 -21.58
N GLY A 260 -34.42 53.54 -20.51
CA GLY A 260 -35.85 53.75 -20.45
C GLY A 260 -36.30 53.99 -19.00
N ASP A 261 -36.05 55.20 -18.50
CA ASP A 261 -36.97 55.98 -17.66
C ASP A 261 -36.22 57.11 -16.95
N MET A 262 -36.05 58.19 -17.67
CA MET A 262 -35.94 59.51 -17.08
C MET A 262 -36.68 60.52 -18.00
N LYS A 263 -38.00 60.50 -17.94
CA LYS A 263 -38.84 61.64 -18.27
C LYS A 263 -40.17 61.50 -17.56
N ASN A 264 -40.38 62.45 -16.66
CA ASN A 264 -41.61 62.96 -16.05
C ASN A 264 -41.64 62.84 -14.53
N VAL A 265 -41.34 63.84 -13.84
CA VAL A 265 -41.95 65.02 -13.25
C VAL A 265 -40.93 65.68 -12.38
#